data_d5e158f0063628ccdf814c7bcb81db05
#
_entry.id   d5e158f0063628ccdf814c7bcb81db05
#
_cell.length_a   1.000
_cell.length_b   1.000
_cell.length_c   1.000
_cell.angle_alpha   90.00
_cell.angle_beta   90.00
_cell.angle_gamma   90.00
#
_symmetry.space_group_name_H-M   'P 1'
#
loop_
_entity.id
_entity.type
_entity.pdbx_description
1 polymer ?
#
loop_
_entity_poly.entity_id
_entity_poly.type
_entity_poly.pdbx_seq_one_letter_code
_entity_poly.pdbx_strand_id
1 'polypeptide(L)'
;MATTSSPPINDKKEIFGWAMYDWANSAFSTTIGTVFLGPYIASLAAVAAEASPDGLARFLGLPVAPDSVVPFGVAFSVVFQAGFLPILGAIADYSHRRKQMMQLFATIGGLATTLLFFVTQSNWWLGPVLFIIANLAFGAALVFYNAYLPDIASEEERDRTSSL
;
A
#
# COMPACT_ATOMS: atom_id res chain seq x y z
N MET A 1 -20.71 19.42 15.71
CA MET A 1 -20.00 19.37 14.41
C MET A 1 -18.79 20.26 14.50
N ALA A 2 -17.58 19.71 14.64
CA ALA A 2 -16.37 20.50 14.62
C ALA A 2 -16.12 20.92 13.18
N THR A 3 -16.16 22.21 12.89
CA THR A 3 -15.71 22.79 11.62
C THR A 3 -14.21 22.59 11.55
N THR A 4 -13.76 21.58 10.85
CA THR A 4 -12.34 21.42 10.50
C THR A 4 -12.02 22.50 9.49
N SER A 5 -11.58 23.68 9.99
CA SER A 5 -10.94 24.68 9.14
C SER A 5 -9.72 24.03 8.48
N SER A 6 -9.58 24.24 7.17
CA SER A 6 -8.34 23.83 6.47
C SER A 6 -7.14 24.45 7.19
N PRO A 7 -6.03 23.71 7.32
CA PRO A 7 -4.82 24.27 7.92
C PRO A 7 -4.35 25.49 7.13
N PRO A 8 -3.70 26.47 7.78
CA PRO A 8 -3.11 27.60 7.07
C PRO A 8 -2.04 27.09 6.08
N ILE A 9 -1.99 27.70 4.89
CA ILE A 9 -0.98 27.39 3.87
C ILE A 9 0.42 27.64 4.47
N ASN A 10 1.36 26.73 4.21
CA ASN A 10 2.74 26.72 4.72
C ASN A 10 2.84 26.48 6.24
N ASP A 11 1.87 25.77 6.84
CA ASP A 11 1.99 25.32 8.21
C ASP A 11 3.10 24.27 8.33
N LYS A 12 4.13 24.58 9.13
CA LYS A 12 5.30 23.73 9.33
C LYS A 12 4.95 22.35 9.92
N LYS A 13 3.89 22.25 10.73
CA LYS A 13 3.46 20.99 11.33
C LYS A 13 2.80 20.08 10.30
N GLU A 14 1.96 20.65 9.42
CA GLU A 14 1.33 19.90 8.34
C GLU A 14 2.36 19.43 7.32
N ILE A 15 3.30 20.31 6.91
CA ILE A 15 4.40 19.96 6.01
C ILE A 15 5.29 18.86 6.63
N PHE A 16 5.65 19.01 7.90
CA PHE A 16 6.44 17.98 8.60
C PHE A 16 5.68 16.65 8.67
N GLY A 17 4.39 16.66 9.01
CA GLY A 17 3.55 15.46 9.03
C GLY A 17 3.45 14.79 7.66
N TRP A 18 3.36 15.59 6.59
CA TRP A 18 3.34 15.13 5.21
C TRP A 18 4.67 14.46 4.81
N ALA A 19 5.82 15.06 5.11
CA ALA A 19 7.14 14.49 4.86
C ALA A 19 7.39 13.22 5.70
N MET A 20 6.98 13.19 6.97
CA MET A 20 7.09 12.01 7.83
C MET A 20 6.22 10.85 7.35
N TYR A 21 5.07 11.14 6.74
CA TYR A 21 4.25 10.12 6.12
C TYR A 21 4.98 9.45 4.94
N ASP A 22 5.64 10.23 4.09
CA ASP A 22 6.42 9.70 2.96
C ASP A 22 7.57 8.82 3.43
N TRP A 23 8.30 9.28 4.43
CA TRP A 23 9.37 8.51 5.04
C TRP A 23 8.87 7.17 5.61
N ALA A 24 7.78 7.18 6.36
CA ALA A 24 7.17 5.96 6.91
C ALA A 24 6.65 5.02 5.82
N ASN A 25 6.09 5.58 4.74
CA ASN A 25 5.54 4.85 3.62
C ASN A 25 6.63 4.15 2.78
N SER A 26 7.82 4.76 2.69
CA SER A 26 8.99 4.18 2.03
C SER A 26 9.43 2.86 2.67
N ALA A 27 9.21 2.68 3.97
CA ALA A 27 9.50 1.42 4.65
C ALA A 27 8.65 0.25 4.13
N PHE A 28 7.38 0.48 3.76
CA PHE A 28 6.52 -0.55 3.18
C PHE A 28 7.07 -1.02 1.83
N SER A 29 7.33 -0.10 0.90
CA SER A 29 7.77 -0.45 -0.46
C SER A 29 9.12 -1.15 -0.46
N THR A 30 10.06 -0.69 0.35
CA THR A 30 11.43 -1.24 0.41
C THR A 30 11.47 -2.54 1.20
N THR A 31 10.96 -2.52 2.42
CA THR A 31 11.11 -3.63 3.37
C THR A 31 10.14 -4.76 3.05
N ILE A 32 8.85 -4.46 2.95
CA ILE A 32 7.82 -5.47 2.72
C ILE A 32 7.77 -5.86 1.25
N GLY A 33 7.60 -4.87 0.35
CA GLY A 33 7.36 -5.13 -1.07
C GLY A 33 8.55 -5.76 -1.78
N THR A 34 9.80 -5.37 -1.44
CA THR A 34 10.98 -5.76 -2.20
C THR A 34 11.82 -6.83 -1.51
N VAL A 35 12.06 -6.73 -0.19
CA VAL A 35 13.10 -7.54 0.47
C VAL A 35 12.54 -8.77 1.17
N PHE A 36 11.53 -8.63 2.04
CA PHE A 36 11.17 -9.71 2.96
C PHE A 36 10.00 -10.57 2.50
N LEU A 37 8.96 -9.97 1.95
CA LEU A 37 7.71 -10.69 1.69
C LEU A 37 7.88 -11.78 0.62
N GLY A 38 8.56 -11.47 -0.47
CA GLY A 38 8.77 -12.41 -1.58
C GLY A 38 9.38 -13.73 -1.12
N PRO A 39 10.60 -13.71 -0.55
CA PRO A 39 11.27 -14.92 -0.05
C PRO A 39 10.47 -15.63 1.06
N TYR A 40 9.83 -14.87 1.95
CA TYR A 40 9.04 -15.46 3.04
C TYR A 40 7.84 -16.24 2.52
N ILE A 41 7.01 -15.65 1.68
CA ILE A 41 5.82 -16.33 1.13
C ILE A 41 6.23 -17.49 0.21
N ALA A 42 7.28 -17.32 -0.60
CA ALA A 42 7.79 -18.40 -1.44
C ALA A 42 8.24 -19.62 -0.60
N SER A 43 8.92 -19.39 0.54
CA SER A 43 9.33 -20.47 1.44
C SER A 43 8.13 -21.20 2.06
N LEU A 44 7.09 -20.47 2.48
CA LEU A 44 5.87 -21.10 3.03
C LEU A 44 5.10 -21.87 1.96
N ALA A 45 5.02 -21.32 0.74
CA ALA A 45 4.38 -21.98 -0.40
C ALA A 45 5.16 -23.22 -0.84
N ALA A 46 6.49 -23.22 -0.77
CA ALA A 46 7.33 -24.37 -1.07
C ALA A 46 7.03 -25.55 -0.15
N VAL A 47 6.92 -25.30 1.17
CA VAL A 47 6.53 -26.37 2.12
C VAL A 47 5.13 -26.90 1.83
N ALA A 48 4.18 -26.03 1.43
CA ALA A 48 2.85 -26.47 1.03
C ALA A 48 2.88 -27.29 -0.28
N ALA A 49 3.80 -26.99 -1.19
CA ALA A 49 3.99 -27.70 -2.45
C ALA A 49 4.59 -29.11 -2.25
N GLU A 50 5.47 -29.31 -1.25
CA GLU A 50 6.03 -30.61 -0.90
C GLU A 50 4.95 -31.65 -0.52
N ALA A 51 3.82 -31.19 0.01
CA ALA A 51 2.69 -32.06 0.35
C ALA A 51 1.84 -32.45 -0.87
N SER A 52 2.10 -31.87 -2.06
CA SER A 52 1.35 -32.12 -3.29
C SER A 52 2.11 -33.04 -4.24
N PRO A 53 1.43 -34.03 -4.90
CA PRO A 53 2.09 -34.96 -5.82
C PRO A 53 2.75 -34.30 -7.03
N ASP A 54 2.27 -33.13 -7.43
CA ASP A 54 2.74 -32.33 -8.57
C ASP A 54 3.79 -31.28 -8.19
N GLY A 55 4.16 -31.19 -6.91
CA GLY A 55 5.12 -30.19 -6.43
C GLY A 55 4.62 -28.73 -6.52
N LEU A 56 3.30 -28.53 -6.62
CA LEU A 56 2.68 -27.21 -6.72
C LEU A 56 1.87 -26.87 -5.46
N ALA A 57 1.98 -25.65 -5.01
CA ALA A 57 1.14 -25.12 -3.94
C ALA A 57 -0.29 -24.88 -4.46
N ARG A 58 -1.27 -24.90 -3.56
CA ARG A 58 -2.68 -24.66 -3.89
C ARG A 58 -3.12 -23.29 -3.36
N PHE A 59 -3.16 -22.29 -4.24
CA PHE A 59 -3.68 -20.96 -3.90
C PHE A 59 -5.14 -20.86 -4.36
N LEU A 60 -6.07 -20.80 -3.42
CA LEU A 60 -7.52 -20.80 -3.68
C LEU A 60 -7.97 -21.97 -4.61
N GLY A 61 -7.33 -23.13 -4.47
CA GLY A 61 -7.61 -24.32 -5.29
C GLY A 61 -6.86 -24.38 -6.63
N LEU A 62 -6.19 -23.31 -7.04
CA LEU A 62 -5.40 -23.25 -8.27
C LEU A 62 -3.96 -23.70 -8.00
N PRO A 63 -3.36 -24.55 -8.87
CA PRO A 63 -1.97 -24.95 -8.75
C PRO A 63 -1.06 -23.77 -9.11
N VAL A 64 -0.12 -23.42 -8.23
CA VAL A 64 0.85 -22.33 -8.42
C VAL A 64 2.25 -22.78 -8.02
N ALA A 65 3.24 -22.39 -8.79
CA ALA A 65 4.63 -22.57 -8.39
C ALA A 65 4.95 -21.63 -7.22
N PRO A 66 5.64 -22.09 -6.16
CA PRO A 66 5.93 -21.28 -4.97
C PRO A 66 6.55 -19.92 -5.28
N ASP A 67 7.53 -19.86 -6.17
CA ASP A 67 8.24 -18.63 -6.53
C ASP A 67 7.40 -17.66 -7.36
N SER A 68 6.29 -18.11 -7.93
CA SER A 68 5.41 -17.26 -8.74
C SER A 68 4.31 -16.57 -7.95
N VAL A 69 4.06 -17.00 -6.71
CA VAL A 69 2.94 -16.51 -5.88
C VAL A 69 3.00 -14.98 -5.69
N VAL A 70 4.13 -14.45 -5.26
CA VAL A 70 4.28 -13.01 -5.01
C VAL A 70 4.35 -12.21 -6.32
N PRO A 71 5.12 -12.61 -7.35
CA PRO A 71 5.06 -11.97 -8.66
C PRO A 71 3.65 -11.86 -9.24
N PHE A 72 2.83 -12.92 -9.14
CA PHE A 72 1.43 -12.86 -9.56
C PHE A 72 0.59 -11.90 -8.70
N GLY A 73 0.82 -11.88 -7.39
CA GLY A 73 0.17 -10.93 -6.50
C GLY A 73 0.49 -9.48 -6.85
N VAL A 74 1.75 -9.19 -7.16
CA VAL A 74 2.20 -7.87 -7.65
C VAL A 74 1.52 -7.53 -8.98
N ALA A 75 1.59 -8.43 -9.97
CA ALA A 75 0.99 -8.21 -11.29
C ALA A 75 -0.51 -7.95 -11.18
N PHE A 76 -1.23 -8.75 -10.38
CA PHE A 76 -2.65 -8.55 -10.12
C PHE A 76 -2.93 -7.19 -9.50
N SER A 77 -2.16 -6.79 -8.47
CA SER A 77 -2.31 -5.49 -7.84
C SER A 77 -2.11 -4.35 -8.82
N VAL A 78 -1.09 -4.42 -9.69
CA VAL A 78 -0.79 -3.38 -10.69
C VAL A 78 -1.91 -3.25 -11.71
N VAL A 79 -2.42 -4.36 -12.24
CA VAL A 79 -3.55 -4.36 -13.17
C VAL A 79 -4.80 -3.74 -12.53
N PHE A 80 -5.08 -4.08 -11.27
CA PHE A 80 -6.20 -3.52 -10.55
C PHE A 80 -6.01 -2.02 -10.26
N GLN A 81 -4.79 -1.61 -9.89
CA GLN A 81 -4.43 -0.20 -9.69
C GLN A 81 -4.61 0.61 -10.98
N ALA A 82 -4.25 0.08 -12.14
CA ALA A 82 -4.39 0.77 -13.42
C ALA A 82 -5.84 1.22 -13.72
N GLY A 83 -6.84 0.43 -13.29
CA GLY A 83 -8.24 0.81 -13.40
C GLY A 83 -8.76 1.66 -12.23
N PHE A 84 -8.27 1.39 -11.02
CA PHE A 84 -8.80 1.95 -9.78
C PHE A 84 -8.22 3.34 -9.44
N LEU A 85 -6.90 3.53 -9.63
CA LEU A 85 -6.25 4.80 -9.26
C LEU A 85 -6.73 6.02 -10.05
N PRO A 86 -7.05 5.96 -11.35
CA PRO A 86 -7.64 7.10 -12.06
C PRO A 86 -8.98 7.56 -11.46
N ILE A 87 -9.80 6.61 -11.00
CA ILE A 87 -11.08 6.93 -10.34
C ILE A 87 -10.82 7.65 -9.01
N LEU A 88 -9.86 7.14 -8.23
CA LEU A 88 -9.45 7.81 -6.98
C LEU A 88 -8.83 9.18 -7.22
N GLY A 89 -8.06 9.35 -8.30
CA GLY A 89 -7.54 10.65 -8.73
C GLY A 89 -8.66 11.65 -8.99
N ALA A 90 -9.66 11.26 -9.78
CA ALA A 90 -10.83 12.11 -10.02
C ALA A 90 -11.57 12.45 -8.71
N ILE A 91 -11.72 11.50 -7.78
CA ILE A 91 -12.30 11.76 -6.46
C ILE A 91 -11.42 12.73 -5.66
N ALA A 92 -10.09 12.59 -5.71
CA ALA A 92 -9.17 13.46 -5.01
C ALA A 92 -9.25 14.91 -5.51
N ASP A 93 -9.41 15.11 -6.81
CA ASP A 93 -9.51 16.46 -7.42
C ASP A 93 -10.76 17.21 -6.94
N TYR A 94 -11.88 16.52 -6.78
CA TYR A 94 -13.15 17.12 -6.34
C TYR A 94 -13.38 17.06 -4.82
N SER A 95 -12.53 16.36 -4.07
CA SER A 95 -12.73 16.13 -2.63
C SER A 95 -12.00 17.16 -1.76
N HIS A 96 -12.74 17.75 -0.83
CA HIS A 96 -12.15 18.53 0.29
C HIS A 96 -11.66 17.64 1.45
N ARG A 97 -11.67 16.30 1.28
CA ARG A 97 -11.33 15.33 2.33
C ARG A 97 -10.06 14.52 2.02
N ARG A 98 -9.15 15.11 1.25
CA ARG A 98 -7.91 14.44 0.79
C ARG A 98 -7.12 13.83 1.94
N LYS A 99 -6.90 14.59 3.02
CA LYS A 99 -6.21 14.12 4.24
C LYS A 99 -6.92 12.92 4.89
N GLN A 100 -8.26 12.96 4.99
CA GLN A 100 -9.03 11.86 5.59
C GLN A 100 -8.97 10.59 4.73
N MET A 101 -9.05 10.73 3.40
CA MET A 101 -8.94 9.60 2.48
C MET A 101 -7.52 9.00 2.51
N MET A 102 -6.49 9.84 2.52
CA MET A 102 -5.10 9.38 2.71
C MET A 102 -4.96 8.57 4.02
N GLN A 103 -5.47 9.10 5.13
CA GLN A 103 -5.43 8.41 6.43
C GLN A 103 -6.21 7.08 6.42
N LEU A 104 -7.37 7.04 5.77
CA LEU A 104 -8.16 5.82 5.63
C LEU A 104 -7.38 4.72 4.92
N PHE A 105 -6.83 5.02 3.73
CA PHE A 105 -6.06 4.04 2.97
C PHE A 105 -4.75 3.68 3.66
N ALA A 106 -4.05 4.64 4.27
CA ALA A 106 -2.87 4.37 5.09
C ALA A 106 -3.18 3.42 6.25
N THR A 107 -4.32 3.60 6.92
CA THR A 107 -4.75 2.71 8.01
C THR A 107 -5.08 1.31 7.49
N ILE A 108 -5.79 1.19 6.37
CA ILE A 108 -6.08 -0.12 5.75
C ILE A 108 -4.79 -0.83 5.38
N GLY A 109 -3.86 -0.13 4.72
CA GLY A 109 -2.56 -0.68 4.34
C GLY A 109 -1.71 -1.09 5.54
N GLY A 110 -1.66 -0.25 6.58
CA GLY A 110 -0.95 -0.53 7.83
C GLY A 110 -1.53 -1.74 8.57
N LEU A 111 -2.85 -1.86 8.66
CA LEU A 111 -3.51 -3.03 9.25
C LEU A 111 -3.22 -4.30 8.45
N ALA A 112 -3.36 -4.26 7.13
CA ALA A 112 -3.06 -5.41 6.27
C ALA A 112 -1.59 -5.85 6.41
N THR A 113 -0.65 -4.89 6.46
CA THR A 113 0.78 -5.16 6.69
C THR A 113 1.02 -5.76 8.08
N THR A 114 0.37 -5.24 9.12
CA THR A 114 0.48 -5.79 10.48
C THR A 114 -0.05 -7.22 10.56
N LEU A 115 -1.13 -7.53 9.85
CA LEU A 115 -1.70 -8.87 9.80
C LEU A 115 -0.78 -9.89 9.11
N LEU A 116 0.17 -9.46 8.26
CA LEU A 116 1.18 -10.34 7.69
C LEU A 116 2.02 -11.06 8.77
N PHE A 117 2.14 -10.47 9.96
CA PHE A 117 2.81 -11.12 11.11
C PHE A 117 2.17 -12.45 11.50
N PHE A 118 0.87 -12.62 11.30
CA PHE A 118 0.14 -13.84 11.64
C PHE A 118 0.13 -14.89 10.51
N VAL A 119 0.78 -14.61 9.39
CA VAL A 119 0.91 -15.56 8.29
C VAL A 119 1.91 -16.63 8.67
N THR A 120 1.47 -17.88 8.62
CA THR A 120 2.24 -19.07 8.96
C THR A 120 2.07 -20.12 7.84
N GLN A 121 2.72 -21.27 8.00
CA GLN A 121 2.63 -22.37 7.04
C GLN A 121 1.19 -22.87 6.81
N SER A 122 0.36 -22.91 7.87
CA SER A 122 -1.01 -23.42 7.79
C SER A 122 -1.96 -22.47 7.03
N ASN A 123 -1.64 -21.18 7.00
CA ASN A 123 -2.47 -20.13 6.40
C ASN A 123 -1.69 -19.26 5.39
N TRP A 124 -0.65 -19.83 4.76
CA TRP A 124 0.25 -19.14 3.86
C TRP A 124 -0.47 -18.36 2.74
N TRP A 125 -1.63 -18.84 2.30
CA TRP A 125 -2.47 -18.21 1.29
C TRP A 125 -2.97 -16.81 1.67
N LEU A 126 -3.03 -16.51 2.99
CA LEU A 126 -3.35 -15.16 3.47
C LEU A 126 -2.26 -14.14 3.13
N GLY A 127 -1.00 -14.56 3.02
CA GLY A 127 0.11 -13.67 2.73
C GLY A 127 -0.07 -12.88 1.43
N PRO A 128 -0.26 -13.54 0.28
CA PRO A 128 -0.52 -12.85 -0.99
C PRO A 128 -1.78 -11.99 -0.94
N VAL A 129 -2.85 -12.43 -0.27
CA VAL A 129 -4.11 -11.66 -0.15
C VAL A 129 -3.89 -10.37 0.63
N LEU A 130 -3.25 -10.45 1.80
CA LEU A 130 -2.93 -9.28 2.62
C LEU A 130 -1.97 -8.33 1.91
N PHE A 131 -1.00 -8.88 1.18
CA PHE A 131 -0.10 -8.08 0.37
C PHE A 131 -0.84 -7.30 -0.73
N ILE A 132 -1.76 -7.94 -1.47
CA ILE A 132 -2.57 -7.27 -2.48
C ILE A 132 -3.36 -6.12 -1.86
N ILE A 133 -4.03 -6.36 -0.72
CA ILE A 133 -4.78 -5.32 0.00
C ILE A 133 -3.86 -4.17 0.43
N ALA A 134 -2.71 -4.48 1.02
CA ALA A 134 -1.74 -3.47 1.45
C ALA A 134 -1.21 -2.67 0.26
N ASN A 135 -0.86 -3.33 -0.85
CA ASN A 135 -0.33 -2.67 -2.04
C ASN A 135 -1.36 -1.78 -2.75
N LEU A 136 -2.63 -2.21 -2.81
CA LEU A 136 -3.73 -1.40 -3.33
C LEU A 136 -3.98 -0.18 -2.45
N ALA A 137 -3.99 -0.37 -1.13
CA ALA A 137 -4.16 0.71 -0.17
C ALA A 137 -2.99 1.70 -0.21
N PHE A 138 -1.76 1.22 -0.36
CA PHE A 138 -0.56 2.03 -0.57
C PHE A 138 -0.70 2.93 -1.81
N GLY A 139 -1.04 2.35 -2.97
CA GLY A 139 -1.26 3.12 -4.20
C GLY A 139 -2.38 4.16 -4.05
N ALA A 140 -3.50 3.78 -3.43
CA ALA A 140 -4.61 4.69 -3.17
C ALA A 140 -4.22 5.85 -2.23
N ALA A 141 -3.51 5.55 -1.15
CA ALA A 141 -3.01 6.56 -0.22
C ALA A 141 -2.06 7.55 -0.91
N LEU A 142 -1.20 7.07 -1.81
CA LEU A 142 -0.25 7.89 -2.56
C LEU A 142 -0.95 8.88 -3.50
N VAL A 143 -2.09 8.51 -4.11
CA VAL A 143 -2.90 9.44 -4.91
C VAL A 143 -3.36 10.63 -4.07
N PHE A 144 -3.93 10.37 -2.89
CA PHE A 144 -4.39 11.44 -2.00
C PHE A 144 -3.24 12.20 -1.34
N TYR A 145 -2.11 11.55 -1.08
CA TYR A 145 -0.88 12.17 -0.61
C TYR A 145 -0.37 13.24 -1.58
N ASN A 146 -0.27 12.90 -2.85
CA ASN A 146 0.16 13.84 -3.90
C ASN A 146 -0.87 14.96 -4.11
N ALA A 147 -2.17 14.63 -4.08
CA ALA A 147 -3.24 15.61 -4.21
C ALA A 147 -3.35 16.56 -3.01
N TYR A 148 -2.78 16.21 -1.86
CA TYR A 148 -2.83 17.03 -0.64
C TYR A 148 -1.76 18.12 -0.61
N LEU A 149 -0.65 17.97 -1.33
CA LEU A 149 0.45 18.96 -1.35
C LEU A 149 -0.02 20.39 -1.71
N PRO A 150 -0.88 20.63 -2.73
CA PRO A 150 -1.41 21.95 -3.02
C PRO A 150 -2.25 22.58 -1.89
N ASP A 151 -2.80 21.78 -0.99
CA ASP A 151 -3.61 22.28 0.13
C ASP A 151 -2.75 22.80 1.29
N ILE A 152 -1.48 22.35 1.38
CA ILE A 152 -0.57 22.67 2.49
C ILE A 152 0.60 23.57 2.11
N ALA A 153 0.96 23.65 0.81
CA ALA A 153 2.09 24.43 0.32
C ALA A 153 1.67 25.40 -0.79
N SER A 154 2.14 26.66 -0.71
CA SER A 154 1.99 27.64 -1.80
C SER A 154 2.80 27.21 -3.03
N GLU A 155 2.46 27.75 -4.21
CA GLU A 155 3.17 27.43 -5.47
C GLU A 155 4.69 27.61 -5.35
N GLU A 156 5.12 28.66 -4.67
CA GLU A 156 6.53 29.03 -4.48
C GLU A 156 7.28 28.02 -3.57
N GLU A 157 6.57 27.39 -2.62
CA GLU A 157 7.18 26.46 -1.64
C GLU A 157 6.97 24.98 -1.99
N ARG A 158 6.15 24.65 -3.01
CA ARG A 158 5.85 23.26 -3.39
C ARG A 158 7.09 22.46 -3.78
N ASP A 159 7.96 23.06 -4.61
CA ASP A 159 9.18 22.38 -5.06
C ASP A 159 10.11 22.09 -3.88
N ARG A 160 10.24 23.05 -2.97
CA ARG A 160 11.01 22.87 -1.75
C ARG A 160 10.39 21.83 -0.82
N THR A 161 9.08 21.85 -0.67
CA THR A 161 8.34 20.91 0.19
C THR A 161 8.43 19.48 -0.36
N SER A 162 8.31 19.31 -1.68
CA SER A 162 8.41 17.99 -2.34
C SER A 162 9.82 17.40 -2.34
N SER A 163 10.84 18.17 -2.01
CA SER A 163 12.24 17.72 -1.91
C SER A 163 12.66 17.31 -0.50
N LEU A 164 11.77 17.38 0.49
CA LEU A 164 12.01 16.94 1.88
C LEU A 164 11.88 15.44 2.01
#